data_2db422a379c69bd62cf7f77861b0a5af
#
_entry.id   2db422a379c69bd62cf7f77861b0a5af
#
_cell.length_a   1.000
_cell.length_b   1.000
_cell.length_c   1.000
_cell.angle_alpha   90.00
_cell.angle_beta   90.00
_cell.angle_gamma   90.00
#
_symmetry.space_group_name_H-M   'P 1'
#
loop_
_entity.id
_entity.type
_entity.pdbx_description
1 polymer ?
#
loop_
_entity_poly.entity_id
_entity_poly.type
_entity_poly.pdbx_seq_one_letter_code
_entity_poly.pdbx_strand_id
1 'polypeptide(L)'
;MRFSVIVPAYNVQDYIVSCIDSILKQSFRDYEIILVNDGSTDATFEHCQELRKKNTCIKLVNKENGGLSSARNVGINQAEGDYLLFLDGDDFWRDDDFLENLNCIIETNSPDTIIFPYSYYYGKDRIKEYEFDLSEVSSSSNKFSDDLYLLIDNGIWYPSACNKCIRRDVVAINNISFPLNMTSEDVKWCFELSQNIASYYIYNKGVYMYRQNREGSISYKLKMKNLEDLFLNIENVLSGSKKIRDADYLYLSHYYLEVIPYVMPFLKNPNIKRMLSKYKWLSKYSKNTRNIKKRIIYFCLTYMGFRLSSLLLSILVKLYKST
;
A
#
# COMPACT_ATOMS: atom_id res chain seq x y z
N MET A 1 17.35 11.60 14.32
CA MET A 1 16.34 10.54 14.49
C MET A 1 16.25 9.75 13.20
N ARG A 2 16.35 8.42 13.28
CA ARG A 2 16.40 7.56 12.07
C ARG A 2 15.03 7.35 11.45
N PHE A 3 14.04 6.97 12.26
CA PHE A 3 12.73 6.61 11.70
C PHE A 3 11.60 7.44 12.30
N SER A 4 10.64 7.83 11.45
CA SER A 4 9.30 8.26 11.86
C SER A 4 8.30 7.19 11.44
N VAL A 5 7.68 6.53 12.42
CA VAL A 5 6.61 5.54 12.19
C VAL A 5 5.26 6.24 12.30
N ILE A 6 4.58 6.38 11.17
CA ILE A 6 3.28 7.06 11.06
C ILE A 6 2.17 6.03 11.23
N VAL A 7 1.33 6.22 12.25
CA VAL A 7 0.23 5.31 12.59
C VAL A 7 -1.09 6.08 12.52
N PRO A 8 -1.84 5.99 11.42
CA PRO A 8 -3.20 6.50 11.33
C PRO A 8 -4.14 5.60 12.14
N ALA A 9 -5.02 6.19 12.95
CA ALA A 9 -5.97 5.47 13.79
C ALA A 9 -7.38 6.05 13.64
N TYR A 10 -8.35 5.20 13.25
CA TYR A 10 -9.76 5.53 13.20
C TYR A 10 -10.62 4.30 13.53
N ASN A 11 -11.31 4.32 14.66
CA ASN A 11 -12.17 3.23 15.14
C ASN A 11 -11.44 1.87 15.12
N VAL A 12 -10.32 1.81 15.84
CA VAL A 12 -9.42 0.65 15.97
C VAL A 12 -9.12 0.31 17.43
N GLN A 13 -10.04 0.59 18.34
CA GLN A 13 -9.88 0.38 19.79
C GLN A 13 -9.36 -1.01 20.16
N ASP A 14 -9.78 -2.06 19.46
CA ASP A 14 -9.40 -3.44 19.74
C ASP A 14 -7.98 -3.80 19.26
N TYR A 15 -7.35 -2.93 18.46
CA TYR A 15 -6.09 -3.23 17.76
C TYR A 15 -4.96 -2.27 18.09
N ILE A 16 -5.28 -1.00 18.34
CA ILE A 16 -4.29 0.08 18.43
C ILE A 16 -3.20 -0.18 19.49
N VAL A 17 -3.55 -0.79 20.62
CA VAL A 17 -2.58 -1.14 21.66
C VAL A 17 -1.58 -2.16 21.13
N SER A 18 -2.06 -3.24 20.49
CA SER A 18 -1.16 -4.27 19.93
C SER A 18 -0.32 -3.76 18.76
N CYS A 19 -0.85 -2.81 17.97
CA CYS A 19 -0.12 -2.12 16.92
C CYS A 19 1.07 -1.35 17.51
N ILE A 20 0.82 -0.44 18.45
CA ILE A 20 1.86 0.38 19.08
C ILE A 20 2.86 -0.46 19.87
N ASP A 21 2.40 -1.49 20.58
CA ASP A 21 3.28 -2.40 21.32
C ASP A 21 4.29 -3.11 20.40
N SER A 22 3.90 -3.42 19.15
CA SER A 22 4.82 -4.02 18.18
C SER A 22 5.96 -3.09 17.74
N ILE A 23 5.72 -1.77 17.79
CA ILE A 23 6.77 -0.76 17.54
C ILE A 23 7.63 -0.57 18.82
N LEU A 24 7.00 -0.49 19.98
CA LEU A 24 7.69 -0.29 21.26
C LEU A 24 8.60 -1.46 21.64
N LYS A 25 8.36 -2.66 21.14
CA LYS A 25 9.21 -3.84 21.32
C LYS A 25 10.48 -3.85 20.47
N GLN A 26 10.57 -3.01 19.44
CA GLN A 26 11.72 -2.99 18.54
C GLN A 26 13.04 -2.80 19.33
N SER A 27 14.09 -3.55 18.94
CA SER A 27 15.44 -3.45 19.56
C SER A 27 16.10 -2.10 19.29
N PHE A 28 15.95 -1.57 18.08
CA PHE A 28 16.44 -0.26 17.69
C PHE A 28 15.58 0.86 18.31
N ARG A 29 16.21 1.92 18.85
CA ARG A 29 15.53 2.94 19.68
C ARG A 29 15.49 4.36 19.08
N ASP A 30 16.23 4.61 18.01
CA ASP A 30 16.28 5.95 17.40
C ASP A 30 15.09 6.17 16.42
N TYR A 31 13.89 6.17 16.99
CA TYR A 31 12.64 6.40 16.25
C TYR A 31 11.64 7.25 17.05
N GLU A 32 10.67 7.81 16.35
CA GLU A 32 9.44 8.36 16.89
C GLU A 32 8.22 7.64 16.32
N ILE A 33 7.11 7.70 17.05
CA ILE A 33 5.80 7.22 16.61
C ILE A 33 4.90 8.46 16.46
N ILE A 34 4.39 8.70 15.26
CA ILE A 34 3.42 9.76 15.01
C ILE A 34 2.05 9.10 14.94
N LEU A 35 1.35 9.09 16.07
CA LEU A 35 0.03 8.49 16.22
C LEU A 35 -1.03 9.52 15.91
N VAL A 36 -1.76 9.34 14.80
CA VAL A 36 -2.75 10.30 14.32
C VAL A 36 -4.14 9.73 14.52
N ASN A 37 -4.87 10.21 15.55
CA ASN A 37 -6.29 9.91 15.71
C ASN A 37 -7.10 10.78 14.74
N ASP A 38 -7.76 10.13 13.78
CA ASP A 38 -8.56 10.77 12.73
C ASP A 38 -10.04 10.90 13.13
N GLY A 39 -10.30 11.43 14.35
CA GLY A 39 -11.65 11.68 14.84
C GLY A 39 -12.42 10.41 15.17
N SER A 40 -11.79 9.44 15.85
CA SER A 40 -12.44 8.21 16.28
C SER A 40 -13.64 8.48 17.19
N THR A 41 -14.65 7.63 17.09
CA THR A 41 -15.90 7.69 17.87
C THR A 41 -16.05 6.54 18.87
N ASP A 42 -15.08 5.63 18.89
CA ASP A 42 -14.92 4.54 19.86
C ASP A 42 -13.81 4.88 20.88
N ALA A 43 -13.38 3.91 21.70
CA ALA A 43 -12.33 4.13 22.71
C ALA A 43 -10.88 4.24 22.13
N THR A 44 -10.72 4.38 20.81
CA THR A 44 -9.39 4.50 20.17
C THR A 44 -8.62 5.69 20.71
N PHE A 45 -9.26 6.86 20.83
CA PHE A 45 -8.57 8.08 21.28
C PHE A 45 -8.11 7.97 22.73
N GLU A 46 -8.92 7.43 23.62
CA GLU A 46 -8.57 7.16 25.01
C GLU A 46 -7.34 6.26 25.12
N HIS A 47 -7.30 5.16 24.35
CA HIS A 47 -6.13 4.29 24.28
C HIS A 47 -4.88 5.03 23.74
N CYS A 48 -5.02 5.87 22.72
CA CYS A 48 -3.92 6.68 22.21
C CYS A 48 -3.36 7.65 23.27
N GLN A 49 -4.23 8.27 24.08
CA GLN A 49 -3.81 9.16 25.16
C GLN A 49 -3.05 8.40 26.25
N GLU A 50 -3.48 7.21 26.60
CA GLU A 50 -2.80 6.37 27.61
C GLU A 50 -1.42 5.91 27.11
N LEU A 51 -1.32 5.47 25.85
CA LEU A 51 -0.06 5.10 25.20
C LEU A 51 0.92 6.27 25.19
N ARG A 52 0.47 7.48 24.82
CA ARG A 52 1.28 8.71 24.83
C ARG A 52 1.78 9.09 26.22
N LYS A 53 0.94 8.94 27.27
CA LYS A 53 1.34 9.25 28.66
C LYS A 53 2.48 8.38 29.15
N LYS A 54 2.52 7.11 28.70
CA LYS A 54 3.50 6.10 29.13
C LYS A 54 4.80 6.13 28.28
N ASN A 55 4.77 6.71 27.07
CA ASN A 55 5.87 6.60 26.12
C ASN A 55 6.19 7.96 25.50
N THR A 56 7.38 8.49 25.79
CA THR A 56 7.84 9.81 25.33
C THR A 56 8.14 9.87 23.83
N CYS A 57 8.42 8.71 23.19
CA CYS A 57 8.67 8.62 21.77
C CYS A 57 7.38 8.74 20.91
N ILE A 58 6.18 8.80 21.53
CA ILE A 58 4.91 8.96 20.83
C ILE A 58 4.53 10.43 20.75
N LYS A 59 4.38 10.95 19.54
CA LYS A 59 3.71 12.22 19.23
C LYS A 59 2.23 11.90 18.87
N LEU A 60 1.29 12.30 19.72
CA LEU A 60 -0.15 12.12 19.46
C LEU A 60 -0.72 13.36 18.81
N VAL A 61 -1.32 13.19 17.64
CA VAL A 61 -2.09 14.22 16.95
C VAL A 61 -3.56 13.79 16.94
N ASN A 62 -4.45 14.67 17.44
CA ASN A 62 -5.89 14.47 17.37
C ASN A 62 -6.49 15.46 16.38
N LYS A 63 -7.31 15.00 15.43
CA LYS A 63 -7.93 15.85 14.41
C LYS A 63 -9.35 15.39 14.10
N GLU A 64 -10.12 16.26 13.48
CA GLU A 64 -11.41 15.88 12.89
C GLU A 64 -11.22 14.87 11.78
N ASN A 65 -12.20 13.96 11.62
CA ASN A 65 -12.12 12.91 10.60
C ASN A 65 -11.97 13.51 9.19
N GLY A 66 -10.90 13.16 8.52
CA GLY A 66 -10.58 13.56 7.14
C GLY A 66 -10.18 12.37 6.26
N GLY A 67 -10.26 11.15 6.80
CA GLY A 67 -9.90 9.89 6.14
C GLY A 67 -8.40 9.59 6.17
N LEU A 68 -8.07 8.36 5.75
CA LEU A 68 -6.73 7.78 5.83
C LEU A 68 -5.65 8.65 5.20
N SER A 69 -5.90 9.19 4.00
CA SER A 69 -4.98 10.12 3.32
C SER A 69 -4.65 11.34 4.16
N SER A 70 -5.68 11.93 4.78
CA SER A 70 -5.51 13.12 5.64
C SER A 70 -4.67 12.80 6.87
N ALA A 71 -4.93 11.67 7.53
CA ALA A 71 -4.16 11.22 8.69
C ALA A 71 -2.69 10.95 8.33
N ARG A 72 -2.41 10.23 7.22
CA ARG A 72 -1.06 9.98 6.74
C ARG A 72 -0.32 11.28 6.37
N ASN A 73 -0.97 12.22 5.68
CA ASN A 73 -0.37 13.52 5.34
C ASN A 73 -0.02 14.36 6.59
N VAL A 74 -0.89 14.34 7.60
CA VAL A 74 -0.57 14.97 8.89
C VAL A 74 0.64 14.31 9.53
N GLY A 75 0.72 12.97 9.48
CA GLY A 75 1.88 12.23 9.98
C GLY A 75 3.18 12.60 9.24
N ILE A 76 3.15 12.69 7.91
CA ILE A 76 4.30 13.12 7.09
C ILE A 76 4.78 14.52 7.51
N ASN A 77 3.85 15.44 7.69
CA ASN A 77 4.17 16.83 8.06
C ASN A 77 4.76 16.99 9.47
N GLN A 78 4.51 16.01 10.37
CA GLN A 78 5.03 15.99 11.74
C GLN A 78 6.32 15.19 11.88
N ALA A 79 6.73 14.47 10.81
CA ALA A 79 7.86 13.56 10.80
C ALA A 79 9.20 14.31 10.83
N GLU A 80 10.10 13.91 11.74
CA GLU A 80 11.45 14.46 11.89
C GLU A 80 12.54 13.42 11.53
N GLY A 81 12.20 12.13 11.46
CA GLY A 81 13.11 11.05 11.10
C GLY A 81 13.62 11.14 9.66
N ASP A 82 14.78 10.57 9.42
CA ASP A 82 15.38 10.50 8.08
C ASP A 82 14.57 9.62 7.12
N TYR A 83 13.88 8.62 7.68
CA TYR A 83 13.06 7.67 6.93
C TYR A 83 11.65 7.56 7.51
N LEU A 84 10.67 7.44 6.62
CA LEU A 84 9.25 7.27 6.91
C LEU A 84 8.83 5.81 6.80
N LEU A 85 8.05 5.34 7.77
CA LEU A 85 7.36 4.07 7.78
C LEU A 85 5.87 4.29 8.06
N PHE A 86 5.01 3.49 7.45
CA PHE A 86 3.57 3.53 7.71
C PHE A 86 3.11 2.19 8.29
N LEU A 87 2.36 2.26 9.38
CA LEU A 87 1.74 1.09 10.00
C LEU A 87 0.28 1.42 10.30
N ASP A 88 -0.65 0.72 9.65
CA ASP A 88 -2.08 0.94 9.88
C ASP A 88 -2.46 0.47 11.29
N GLY A 89 -3.31 1.23 11.99
CA GLY A 89 -3.61 1.03 13.41
C GLY A 89 -4.29 -0.29 13.78
N ASP A 90 -4.69 -1.09 12.78
CA ASP A 90 -5.24 -2.45 12.94
C ASP A 90 -4.24 -3.57 12.61
N ASP A 91 -3.02 -3.21 12.18
CA ASP A 91 -1.94 -4.14 11.82
C ASP A 91 -0.82 -4.11 12.86
N PHE A 92 0.23 -4.91 12.68
CA PHE A 92 1.38 -4.97 13.59
C PHE A 92 2.63 -5.53 12.92
N TRP A 93 3.80 -5.27 13.49
CA TRP A 93 5.05 -5.92 13.10
C TRP A 93 5.29 -7.14 13.98
N ARG A 94 5.76 -8.25 13.36
CA ARG A 94 5.98 -9.50 14.06
C ARG A 94 7.34 -9.54 14.78
N ASP A 95 8.39 -9.08 14.10
CA ASP A 95 9.77 -9.27 14.53
C ASP A 95 10.29 -8.03 15.26
N ASP A 96 10.91 -8.23 16.42
CA ASP A 96 11.38 -7.14 17.28
C ASP A 96 12.71 -6.52 16.78
N ASP A 97 13.38 -7.11 15.78
CA ASP A 97 14.62 -6.66 15.16
C ASP A 97 14.43 -5.95 13.81
N PHE A 98 13.19 -5.69 13.41
CA PHE A 98 12.90 -5.14 12.09
C PHE A 98 13.54 -3.77 11.85
N LEU A 99 13.41 -2.82 12.78
CA LEU A 99 14.00 -1.49 12.63
C LEU A 99 15.55 -1.55 12.67
N GLU A 100 16.14 -2.47 13.43
CA GLU A 100 17.59 -2.71 13.46
C GLU A 100 18.07 -3.17 12.07
N ASN A 101 17.39 -4.15 11.49
CA ASN A 101 17.72 -4.65 10.14
C ASN A 101 17.60 -3.55 9.08
N LEU A 102 16.55 -2.70 9.14
CA LEU A 102 16.43 -1.56 8.23
C LEU A 102 17.57 -0.55 8.44
N ASN A 103 17.95 -0.28 9.69
CA ASN A 103 19.07 0.63 9.99
C ASN A 103 20.39 0.11 9.41
N CYS A 104 20.71 -1.17 9.57
CA CYS A 104 21.90 -1.77 8.96
C CYS A 104 21.94 -1.62 7.44
N ILE A 105 20.79 -1.80 6.76
CA ILE A 105 20.64 -1.60 5.32
C ILE A 105 20.91 -0.13 4.96
N ILE A 106 20.34 0.81 5.74
CA ILE A 106 20.49 2.24 5.49
C ILE A 106 21.94 2.68 5.66
N GLU A 107 22.62 2.22 6.70
CA GLU A 107 24.03 2.54 6.95
C GLU A 107 24.95 2.04 5.83
N THR A 108 24.64 0.89 5.24
CA THR A 108 25.45 0.27 4.21
C THR A 108 25.16 0.80 2.82
N ASN A 109 23.88 1.01 2.48
CA ASN A 109 23.45 1.26 1.08
C ASN A 109 22.82 2.64 0.89
N SER A 110 22.36 3.31 1.96
CA SER A 110 21.65 4.60 1.94
C SER A 110 20.57 4.69 0.84
N PRO A 111 19.66 3.70 0.69
CA PRO A 111 18.70 3.67 -0.41
C PRO A 111 17.62 4.76 -0.23
N ASP A 112 17.01 5.21 -1.32
CA ASP A 112 15.85 6.09 -1.26
C ASP A 112 14.61 5.37 -0.72
N THR A 113 14.52 4.07 -0.99
CA THR A 113 13.45 3.22 -0.46
C THR A 113 13.93 1.82 -0.14
N ILE A 114 13.40 1.24 0.95
CA ILE A 114 13.50 -0.20 1.23
C ILE A 114 12.10 -0.78 1.06
N ILE A 115 11.98 -1.81 0.23
CA ILE A 115 10.72 -2.48 -0.08
C ILE A 115 10.70 -3.83 0.64
N PHE A 116 9.58 -4.17 1.28
CA PHE A 116 9.43 -5.46 1.95
C PHE A 116 8.04 -6.05 1.71
N PRO A 117 7.89 -7.39 1.72
CA PRO A 117 6.58 -8.02 1.62
C PRO A 117 5.81 -7.88 2.92
N TYR A 118 4.49 -8.05 2.87
CA TYR A 118 3.69 -8.26 4.07
C TYR A 118 3.11 -9.68 4.08
N SER A 119 2.94 -10.21 5.30
CA SER A 119 2.29 -11.49 5.53
C SER A 119 0.84 -11.28 5.93
N TYR A 120 -0.04 -12.23 5.60
CA TYR A 120 -1.45 -12.14 5.94
C TYR A 120 -1.71 -12.83 7.28
N TYR A 121 -2.34 -12.09 8.21
CA TYR A 121 -2.71 -12.58 9.53
C TYR A 121 -4.21 -12.83 9.63
N TYR A 122 -4.60 -14.09 9.80
CA TYR A 122 -6.01 -14.52 9.93
C TYR A 122 -6.39 -14.88 11.37
N GLY A 123 -5.52 -14.66 12.35
CA GLY A 123 -5.65 -15.03 13.76
C GLY A 123 -4.41 -15.77 14.26
N LYS A 124 -4.40 -16.12 15.56
CA LYS A 124 -3.20 -16.63 16.26
C LYS A 124 -2.53 -17.83 15.57
N ASP A 125 -3.31 -18.70 14.94
CA ASP A 125 -2.82 -19.98 14.40
C ASP A 125 -2.76 -20.00 12.87
N ARG A 126 -3.06 -18.87 12.21
CA ARG A 126 -3.08 -18.80 10.75
C ARG A 126 -2.40 -17.56 10.21
N ILE A 127 -1.12 -17.71 9.87
CA ILE A 127 -0.32 -16.72 9.14
C ILE A 127 0.01 -17.30 7.77
N LYS A 128 -0.22 -16.51 6.74
CA LYS A 128 0.27 -16.81 5.39
C LYS A 128 1.46 -15.90 5.13
N GLU A 129 2.65 -16.46 5.28
CA GLU A 129 3.89 -15.74 4.98
C GLU A 129 4.03 -15.48 3.49
N TYR A 130 4.67 -14.37 3.15
CA TYR A 130 4.94 -14.01 1.78
C TYR A 130 6.35 -13.44 1.66
N GLU A 131 7.05 -13.91 0.63
CA GLU A 131 8.33 -13.39 0.19
C GLU A 131 8.24 -13.07 -1.32
N PHE A 132 9.04 -12.13 -1.77
CA PHE A 132 9.15 -11.82 -3.19
C PHE A 132 10.01 -12.87 -3.91
N ASP A 133 9.65 -13.20 -5.14
CA ASP A 133 10.55 -13.94 -6.03
C ASP A 133 11.61 -12.96 -6.58
N LEU A 134 12.86 -13.16 -6.16
CA LEU A 134 14.01 -12.34 -6.56
C LEU A 134 14.85 -12.97 -7.67
N SER A 135 14.38 -14.03 -8.31
CA SER A 135 15.17 -14.78 -9.32
C SER A 135 15.67 -13.91 -10.48
N GLU A 136 15.03 -12.78 -10.75
CA GLU A 136 15.34 -11.89 -11.86
C GLU A 136 15.50 -10.41 -11.44
N VAL A 137 15.42 -10.13 -10.16
CA VAL A 137 15.51 -8.78 -9.64
C VAL A 137 16.67 -8.70 -8.66
N SER A 138 17.52 -7.69 -8.82
CA SER A 138 18.56 -7.41 -7.83
C SER A 138 17.91 -7.02 -6.48
N SER A 139 18.50 -7.47 -5.37
CA SER A 139 18.07 -7.07 -4.04
C SER A 139 18.33 -5.59 -3.74
N SER A 140 19.23 -4.94 -4.48
CA SER A 140 19.52 -3.50 -4.38
C SER A 140 20.01 -2.94 -5.70
N SER A 141 19.69 -1.68 -5.98
CA SER A 141 20.15 -0.99 -7.17
C SER A 141 20.07 0.53 -7.00
N ASN A 142 20.98 1.25 -7.66
CA ASN A 142 20.92 2.70 -7.86
C ASN A 142 20.27 3.10 -9.20
N LYS A 143 19.54 2.17 -9.81
CA LYS A 143 18.85 2.34 -11.10
C LYS A 143 17.38 1.98 -11.01
N PHE A 144 16.68 2.51 -10.01
CA PHE A 144 15.28 2.19 -9.78
C PHE A 144 14.42 2.38 -11.04
N SER A 145 14.65 3.45 -11.80
CA SER A 145 13.91 3.72 -13.04
C SER A 145 14.05 2.63 -14.10
N ASP A 146 15.23 2.02 -14.20
CA ASP A 146 15.53 0.98 -15.17
C ASP A 146 14.93 -0.36 -14.73
N ASP A 147 14.93 -0.62 -13.41
CA ASP A 147 14.43 -1.85 -12.80
C ASP A 147 12.90 -1.83 -12.56
N LEU A 148 12.26 -0.65 -12.62
CA LEU A 148 10.86 -0.46 -12.23
C LEU A 148 9.90 -1.41 -12.95
N TYR A 149 10.12 -1.67 -14.25
CA TYR A 149 9.29 -2.61 -15.00
C TYR A 149 9.31 -4.01 -14.38
N LEU A 150 10.50 -4.52 -14.07
CA LEU A 150 10.70 -5.83 -13.43
C LEU A 150 10.13 -5.86 -12.01
N LEU A 151 10.32 -4.78 -11.25
CA LEU A 151 9.77 -4.66 -9.89
C LEU A 151 8.23 -4.74 -9.90
N ILE A 152 7.58 -4.11 -10.87
CA ILE A 152 6.12 -4.18 -11.03
C ILE A 152 5.71 -5.57 -11.51
N ASP A 153 6.39 -6.11 -12.50
CA ASP A 153 6.03 -7.38 -13.13
C ASP A 153 6.15 -8.56 -12.17
N ASN A 154 7.11 -8.51 -11.24
CA ASN A 154 7.28 -9.48 -10.16
C ASN A 154 6.45 -9.16 -8.90
N GLY A 155 5.62 -8.12 -8.92
CA GLY A 155 4.73 -7.76 -7.80
C GLY A 155 5.47 -7.21 -6.57
N ILE A 156 6.69 -6.69 -6.75
CA ILE A 156 7.50 -6.07 -5.69
C ILE A 156 7.09 -4.62 -5.51
N TRP A 157 6.99 -3.85 -6.62
CA TRP A 157 6.47 -2.50 -6.60
C TRP A 157 4.97 -2.49 -6.90
N TYR A 158 4.15 -2.31 -5.88
CA TYR A 158 2.69 -2.24 -5.99
C TYR A 158 2.12 -1.13 -5.08
N PRO A 159 0.85 -0.72 -5.27
CA PRO A 159 0.21 0.35 -4.50
C PRO A 159 0.02 -0.03 -3.03
N SER A 160 0.97 0.31 -2.19
CA SER A 160 0.89 0.22 -0.73
C SER A 160 1.92 1.14 -0.08
N ALA A 161 1.53 1.95 0.89
CA ALA A 161 2.46 2.72 1.71
C ALA A 161 3.14 1.82 2.76
N CYS A 162 2.41 0.82 3.28
CA CYS A 162 2.81 0.05 4.44
C CYS A 162 3.94 -0.97 4.20
N ASN A 163 4.32 -1.20 2.95
CA ASN A 163 5.40 -2.11 2.58
C ASN A 163 6.68 -1.40 2.13
N LYS A 164 6.85 -0.14 2.54
CA LYS A 164 7.99 0.69 2.14
C LYS A 164 8.53 1.47 3.33
N CYS A 165 9.86 1.50 3.45
CA CYS A 165 10.59 2.48 4.25
C CYS A 165 11.19 3.49 3.26
N ILE A 166 10.89 4.78 3.42
CA ILE A 166 11.14 5.79 2.38
C ILE A 166 11.93 6.93 2.98
N ARG A 167 13.00 7.36 2.31
CA ARG A 167 13.75 8.55 2.70
C ARG A 167 12.83 9.76 2.70
N ARG A 168 12.73 10.45 3.84
CA ARG A 168 11.81 11.57 4.02
C ARG A 168 12.04 12.70 3.00
N ASP A 169 13.28 12.97 2.64
CA ASP A 169 13.62 14.03 1.68
C ASP A 169 13.06 13.76 0.28
N VAL A 170 12.92 12.50 -0.14
CA VAL A 170 12.26 12.16 -1.42
C VAL A 170 10.82 12.66 -1.43
N VAL A 171 10.13 12.51 -0.30
CA VAL A 171 8.73 12.96 -0.14
C VAL A 171 8.65 14.47 -0.02
N ALA A 172 9.50 15.07 0.82
CA ALA A 172 9.46 16.49 1.15
C ALA A 172 9.86 17.39 -0.04
N ILE A 173 10.99 17.11 -0.70
CA ILE A 173 11.51 17.92 -1.82
C ILE A 173 10.55 17.90 -3.01
N ASN A 174 9.89 16.76 -3.24
CA ASN A 174 8.99 16.58 -4.37
C ASN A 174 7.51 16.85 -4.03
N ASN A 175 7.22 17.31 -2.81
CA ASN A 175 5.86 17.61 -2.33
C ASN A 175 4.88 16.43 -2.54
N ILE A 176 5.36 15.19 -2.34
CA ILE A 176 4.56 13.98 -2.53
C ILE A 176 3.58 13.82 -1.36
N SER A 177 2.29 13.73 -1.65
CA SER A 177 1.25 13.60 -0.64
C SER A 177 0.15 12.64 -1.07
N PHE A 178 -0.53 12.03 -0.10
CA PHE A 178 -1.70 11.20 -0.39
C PHE A 178 -2.87 12.07 -0.87
N PRO A 179 -3.56 11.67 -1.96
CA PRO A 179 -4.71 12.41 -2.46
C PRO A 179 -5.86 12.35 -1.45
N LEU A 180 -6.47 13.50 -1.15
CA LEU A 180 -7.57 13.59 -0.20
C LEU A 180 -8.89 13.08 -0.81
N ASN A 181 -9.80 12.58 0.02
CA ASN A 181 -11.15 12.14 -0.34
C ASN A 181 -11.20 11.01 -1.39
N MET A 182 -10.14 10.21 -1.48
CA MET A 182 -10.04 9.07 -2.39
C MET A 182 -9.85 7.77 -1.62
N THR A 183 -10.38 6.70 -2.19
CA THR A 183 -9.99 5.33 -1.85
C THR A 183 -8.86 4.88 -2.77
N SER A 184 -8.03 3.93 -2.34
CA SER A 184 -6.85 3.48 -3.08
C SER A 184 -5.86 4.64 -3.37
N GLU A 185 -5.70 5.49 -2.39
CA GLU A 185 -4.81 6.66 -2.38
C GLU A 185 -3.35 6.29 -2.65
N ASP A 186 -2.98 5.07 -2.28
CA ASP A 186 -1.63 4.52 -2.49
C ASP A 186 -1.24 4.44 -3.97
N VAL A 187 -2.21 4.36 -4.89
CA VAL A 187 -1.92 4.25 -6.33
C VAL A 187 -1.21 5.48 -6.86
N LYS A 188 -1.79 6.66 -6.62
CA LYS A 188 -1.18 7.92 -7.04
C LYS A 188 0.11 8.18 -6.26
N TRP A 189 0.10 7.95 -4.96
CA TRP A 189 1.25 8.18 -4.10
C TRP A 189 2.46 7.32 -4.48
N CYS A 190 2.29 6.01 -4.67
CA CYS A 190 3.35 5.12 -5.13
C CYS A 190 3.82 5.43 -6.55
N PHE A 191 2.92 5.90 -7.43
CA PHE A 191 3.31 6.38 -8.74
C PHE A 191 4.22 7.62 -8.64
N GLU A 192 3.84 8.63 -7.87
CA GLU A 192 4.66 9.84 -7.68
C GLU A 192 6.03 9.53 -7.05
N LEU A 193 6.07 8.62 -6.08
CA LEU A 193 7.33 8.10 -5.54
C LEU A 193 8.20 7.48 -6.63
N SER A 194 7.62 6.64 -7.48
CA SER A 194 8.38 5.95 -8.55
C SER A 194 9.02 6.88 -9.58
N GLN A 195 8.56 8.12 -9.66
CA GLN A 195 9.15 9.15 -10.54
C GLN A 195 10.35 9.83 -9.90
N ASN A 196 10.54 9.70 -8.57
CA ASN A 196 11.49 10.48 -7.79
C ASN A 196 12.49 9.63 -6.98
N ILE A 197 12.37 8.31 -7.02
CA ILE A 197 13.31 7.36 -6.41
C ILE A 197 14.43 7.04 -7.42
N ALA A 198 15.68 7.12 -6.97
CA ALA A 198 16.84 6.72 -7.74
C ALA A 198 17.38 5.33 -7.31
N SER A 199 17.31 5.01 -6.02
CA SER A 199 17.88 3.79 -5.43
C SER A 199 16.89 3.03 -4.58
N TYR A 200 17.05 1.70 -4.52
CA TYR A 200 16.22 0.85 -3.68
C TYR A 200 17.00 -0.30 -3.05
N TYR A 201 16.44 -0.86 -1.99
CA TYR A 201 16.81 -2.14 -1.42
C TYR A 201 15.57 -3.00 -1.17
N ILE A 202 15.66 -4.33 -1.32
CA ILE A 202 14.59 -5.27 -1.02
C ILE A 202 14.95 -6.03 0.25
N TYR A 203 14.23 -5.75 1.35
CA TYR A 203 14.27 -6.55 2.56
C TYR A 203 13.24 -7.66 2.45
N ASN A 204 13.66 -8.82 1.94
CA ASN A 204 12.73 -9.90 1.55
C ASN A 204 12.26 -10.75 2.74
N LYS A 205 11.63 -10.12 3.73
CA LYS A 205 11.06 -10.78 4.92
C LYS A 205 9.70 -10.17 5.25
N GLY A 206 8.67 -11.00 5.32
CA GLY A 206 7.30 -10.58 5.56
C GLY A 206 7.01 -10.27 7.03
N VAL A 207 7.60 -9.19 7.56
CA VAL A 207 7.46 -8.77 8.97
C VAL A 207 6.17 -8.02 9.26
N TYR A 208 5.61 -7.33 8.29
CA TYR A 208 4.34 -6.62 8.40
C TYR A 208 3.18 -7.60 8.39
N MET A 209 2.43 -7.69 9.48
CA MET A 209 1.28 -8.57 9.63
C MET A 209 0.00 -7.85 9.25
N TYR A 210 -0.43 -8.04 7.99
CA TYR A 210 -1.67 -7.47 7.46
C TYR A 210 -2.87 -8.29 7.94
N ARG A 211 -3.67 -7.71 8.84
CA ARG A 211 -4.83 -8.37 9.45
C ARG A 211 -5.96 -8.53 8.45
N GLN A 212 -6.47 -9.76 8.35
CA GLN A 212 -7.54 -10.13 7.43
C GLN A 212 -8.87 -10.31 8.15
N ASN A 213 -9.97 -10.21 7.37
CA ASN A 213 -11.34 -10.47 7.83
C ASN A 213 -11.83 -9.54 8.95
N ARG A 214 -11.24 -8.35 9.09
CA ARG A 214 -11.72 -7.35 10.03
C ARG A 214 -13.04 -6.73 9.53
N GLU A 215 -14.09 -6.79 10.35
CA GLU A 215 -15.34 -6.08 10.09
C GLU A 215 -15.08 -4.56 10.12
N GLY A 216 -15.59 -3.82 9.14
CA GLY A 216 -15.33 -2.37 9.00
C GLY A 216 -14.06 -2.00 8.23
N SER A 217 -13.24 -2.96 7.77
CA SER A 217 -12.10 -2.67 6.89
C SER A 217 -12.55 -2.06 5.56
N ILE A 218 -11.80 -1.05 5.08
CA ILE A 218 -12.04 -0.38 3.79
C ILE A 218 -11.98 -1.37 2.62
N SER A 219 -11.12 -2.38 2.72
CA SER A 219 -10.89 -3.41 1.68
C SER A 219 -11.93 -4.55 1.68
N TYR A 220 -12.88 -4.56 2.62
CA TYR A 220 -13.81 -5.69 2.81
C TYR A 220 -14.74 -5.92 1.60
N LYS A 221 -15.20 -4.85 0.92
CA LYS A 221 -16.12 -4.96 -0.21
C LYS A 221 -15.95 -3.81 -1.21
N LEU A 222 -15.79 -4.15 -2.50
CA LEU A 222 -15.77 -3.14 -3.56
C LEU A 222 -17.08 -2.34 -3.59
N LYS A 223 -16.97 -1.02 -3.56
CA LYS A 223 -18.10 -0.06 -3.65
C LYS A 223 -18.01 0.73 -4.96
N MET A 224 -19.08 1.43 -5.33
CA MET A 224 -19.09 2.31 -6.50
C MET A 224 -17.97 3.36 -6.44
N LYS A 225 -17.80 3.99 -5.28
CA LYS A 225 -16.74 4.97 -5.02
C LYS A 225 -15.34 4.44 -5.35
N ASN A 226 -15.05 3.16 -5.04
CA ASN A 226 -13.74 2.57 -5.36
C ASN A 226 -13.47 2.52 -6.88
N LEU A 227 -14.51 2.29 -7.70
CA LEU A 227 -14.37 2.30 -9.15
C LEU A 227 -14.22 3.71 -9.72
N GLU A 228 -14.96 4.67 -9.18
CA GLU A 228 -14.83 6.08 -9.57
C GLU A 228 -13.43 6.60 -9.24
N ASP A 229 -12.92 6.30 -8.05
CA ASP A 229 -11.58 6.67 -7.61
C ASP A 229 -10.49 5.95 -8.41
N LEU A 230 -10.70 4.68 -8.80
CA LEU A 230 -9.81 3.96 -9.73
C LEU A 230 -9.61 4.77 -11.01
N PHE A 231 -10.70 5.18 -11.64
CA PHE A 231 -10.62 5.91 -12.91
C PHE A 231 -10.01 7.28 -12.73
N LEU A 232 -10.31 7.96 -11.63
CA LEU A 232 -9.71 9.25 -11.31
C LEU A 232 -8.19 9.12 -11.06
N ASN A 233 -7.75 8.07 -10.38
CA ASN A 233 -6.31 7.78 -10.22
C ASN A 233 -5.63 7.53 -11.58
N ILE A 234 -6.24 6.72 -12.46
CA ILE A 234 -5.71 6.48 -13.80
C ILE A 234 -5.61 7.79 -14.59
N GLU A 235 -6.64 8.63 -14.53
CA GLU A 235 -6.70 9.90 -15.25
C GLU A 235 -5.64 10.88 -14.72
N ASN A 236 -5.50 11.01 -13.41
CA ASN A 236 -4.49 11.85 -12.76
C ASN A 236 -3.06 11.42 -13.13
N VAL A 237 -2.78 10.13 -13.15
CA VAL A 237 -1.47 9.61 -13.57
C VAL A 237 -1.20 9.90 -15.04
N LEU A 238 -2.18 9.64 -15.92
CA LEU A 238 -2.00 9.83 -17.37
C LEU A 238 -1.91 11.30 -17.76
N SER A 239 -2.58 12.21 -17.05
CA SER A 239 -2.59 13.65 -17.36
C SER A 239 -1.50 14.45 -16.64
N GLY A 240 -1.08 13.99 -15.45
CA GLY A 240 -0.12 14.71 -14.61
C GLY A 240 1.35 14.46 -14.96
N SER A 241 1.65 13.45 -15.76
CA SER A 241 3.04 13.06 -16.06
C SER A 241 3.54 13.66 -17.35
N LYS A 242 4.70 14.32 -17.30
CA LYS A 242 5.38 14.87 -18.50
C LYS A 242 5.85 13.77 -19.45
N LYS A 243 6.20 12.60 -18.93
CA LYS A 243 6.62 11.41 -19.69
C LYS A 243 6.15 10.16 -18.97
N ILE A 244 5.39 9.31 -19.65
CA ILE A 244 4.90 8.04 -19.15
C ILE A 244 5.77 6.93 -19.74
N ARG A 245 6.30 6.04 -18.89
CA ARG A 245 7.15 4.91 -19.25
C ARG A 245 6.29 3.65 -19.47
N ASP A 246 6.80 2.63 -20.15
CA ASP A 246 6.12 1.33 -20.27
C ASP A 246 5.85 0.68 -18.89
N ALA A 247 6.76 0.88 -17.93
CA ALA A 247 6.55 0.48 -16.54
C ALA A 247 5.31 1.13 -15.90
N ASP A 248 5.07 2.41 -16.17
CA ASP A 248 3.91 3.14 -15.64
C ASP A 248 2.60 2.62 -16.25
N TYR A 249 2.62 2.26 -17.54
CA TYR A 249 1.47 1.60 -18.19
C TYR A 249 1.22 0.20 -17.61
N LEU A 250 2.28 -0.57 -17.32
CA LEU A 250 2.16 -1.87 -16.66
C LEU A 250 1.57 -1.71 -15.26
N TYR A 251 2.04 -0.73 -14.48
CA TYR A 251 1.52 -0.38 -13.16
C TYR A 251 0.01 -0.09 -13.20
N LEU A 252 -0.41 0.81 -14.10
CA LEU A 252 -1.82 1.12 -14.29
C LEU A 252 -2.64 -0.06 -14.81
N SER A 253 -2.05 -0.90 -15.66
CA SER A 253 -2.67 -2.13 -16.15
C SER A 253 -2.96 -3.10 -15.01
N HIS A 254 -1.99 -3.35 -14.14
CA HIS A 254 -2.15 -4.23 -12.98
C HIS A 254 -3.27 -3.71 -12.06
N TYR A 255 -3.30 -2.41 -11.78
CA TYR A 255 -4.33 -1.79 -10.97
C TYR A 255 -5.72 -1.85 -11.65
N TYR A 256 -5.81 -1.56 -12.94
CA TYR A 256 -7.05 -1.70 -13.71
C TYR A 256 -7.59 -3.13 -13.71
N LEU A 257 -6.72 -4.12 -13.87
CA LEU A 257 -7.12 -5.54 -13.89
C LEU A 257 -7.55 -6.06 -12.52
N GLU A 258 -7.11 -5.44 -11.41
CA GLU A 258 -7.47 -5.85 -10.04
C GLU A 258 -8.97 -5.85 -9.80
N VAL A 259 -9.70 -4.91 -10.38
CA VAL A 259 -11.15 -4.75 -10.14
C VAL A 259 -12.02 -5.63 -11.06
N ILE A 260 -11.48 -6.15 -12.17
CA ILE A 260 -12.28 -6.89 -13.18
C ILE A 260 -13.06 -8.08 -12.59
N PRO A 261 -12.52 -8.88 -11.65
CA PRO A 261 -13.28 -9.95 -11.03
C PRO A 261 -14.54 -9.49 -10.28
N TYR A 262 -14.60 -8.22 -9.89
CA TYR A 262 -15.63 -7.69 -8.99
C TYR A 262 -16.60 -6.71 -9.65
N VAL A 263 -16.42 -6.36 -10.94
CA VAL A 263 -17.20 -5.29 -11.60
C VAL A 263 -18.63 -5.69 -11.98
N MET A 264 -18.98 -6.98 -11.98
CA MET A 264 -20.26 -7.49 -12.44
C MET A 264 -21.51 -6.72 -11.90
N PRO A 265 -21.61 -6.43 -10.58
CA PRO A 265 -22.74 -5.71 -10.02
C PRO A 265 -22.87 -4.28 -10.55
N PHE A 266 -21.78 -3.68 -11.00
CA PHE A 266 -21.69 -2.28 -11.42
C PHE A 266 -21.88 -2.08 -12.94
N LEU A 267 -21.89 -3.17 -13.73
CA LEU A 267 -22.02 -3.09 -15.20
C LEU A 267 -23.39 -2.59 -15.69
N LYS A 268 -24.37 -2.48 -14.78
CA LYS A 268 -25.65 -1.82 -15.07
C LYS A 268 -25.53 -0.29 -15.14
N ASN A 269 -24.53 0.29 -14.46
CA ASN A 269 -24.26 1.73 -14.49
C ASN A 269 -23.57 2.10 -15.82
N PRO A 270 -24.18 2.95 -16.67
CA PRO A 270 -23.62 3.27 -17.98
C PRO A 270 -22.31 4.04 -17.88
N ASN A 271 -22.12 4.88 -16.84
CA ASN A 271 -20.89 5.63 -16.63
C ASN A 271 -19.72 4.68 -16.31
N ILE A 272 -19.92 3.75 -15.38
CA ILE A 272 -18.89 2.75 -15.04
C ILE A 272 -18.55 1.90 -16.26
N LYS A 273 -19.54 1.43 -17.01
CA LYS A 273 -19.31 0.66 -18.22
C LYS A 273 -18.51 1.45 -19.26
N ARG A 274 -18.81 2.74 -19.43
CA ARG A 274 -18.06 3.65 -20.32
C ARG A 274 -16.63 3.80 -19.88
N MET A 275 -16.38 4.04 -18.58
CA MET A 275 -15.03 4.23 -18.02
C MET A 275 -14.20 2.94 -18.12
N LEU A 276 -14.78 1.78 -17.79
CA LEU A 276 -14.13 0.48 -18.01
C LEU A 276 -13.71 0.31 -19.48
N SER A 277 -14.60 0.66 -20.43
CA SER A 277 -14.31 0.57 -21.86
C SER A 277 -13.25 1.57 -22.30
N LYS A 278 -13.27 2.80 -21.76
CA LYS A 278 -12.29 3.87 -22.05
C LYS A 278 -10.86 3.40 -21.72
N TYR A 279 -10.67 2.72 -20.60
CA TYR A 279 -9.34 2.30 -20.11
C TYR A 279 -9.00 0.83 -20.41
N LYS A 280 -9.88 0.09 -21.14
CA LYS A 280 -9.60 -1.32 -21.49
C LYS A 280 -8.25 -1.52 -22.20
N TRP A 281 -7.82 -0.53 -22.97
CA TRP A 281 -6.54 -0.58 -23.70
C TRP A 281 -5.33 -0.76 -22.79
N LEU A 282 -5.40 -0.32 -21.51
CA LEU A 282 -4.34 -0.54 -20.54
C LEU A 282 -4.05 -2.03 -20.34
N SER A 283 -5.07 -2.89 -20.42
CA SER A 283 -4.92 -4.32 -20.18
C SER A 283 -3.89 -5.00 -21.08
N LYS A 284 -3.60 -4.44 -22.27
CA LYS A 284 -2.62 -4.97 -23.22
C LYS A 284 -1.20 -5.05 -22.64
N TYR A 285 -0.85 -4.16 -21.70
CA TYR A 285 0.46 -4.15 -21.05
C TYR A 285 0.67 -5.34 -20.11
N SER A 286 -0.41 -6.01 -19.68
CA SER A 286 -0.35 -7.26 -18.92
C SER A 286 -0.41 -8.53 -19.77
N LYS A 287 -0.32 -8.44 -21.11
CA LYS A 287 -0.36 -9.61 -22.00
C LYS A 287 0.74 -10.62 -21.69
N ASN A 288 1.95 -10.12 -21.47
CA ASN A 288 3.15 -10.91 -21.25
C ASN A 288 3.67 -10.82 -19.81
N THR A 289 2.88 -10.27 -18.88
CA THR A 289 3.28 -10.15 -17.48
C THR A 289 3.56 -11.53 -16.87
N ARG A 290 4.54 -11.61 -15.98
CA ARG A 290 4.85 -12.79 -15.16
C ARG A 290 3.78 -13.04 -14.11
N ASN A 291 3.07 -12.00 -13.70
CA ASN A 291 1.94 -12.13 -12.79
C ASN A 291 0.83 -12.96 -13.47
N ILE A 292 0.83 -14.26 -13.22
CA ILE A 292 -0.09 -15.22 -13.83
C ILE A 292 -1.55 -14.81 -13.63
N LYS A 293 -1.90 -14.28 -12.45
CA LYS A 293 -3.27 -13.82 -12.17
C LYS A 293 -3.68 -12.68 -13.12
N LYS A 294 -2.83 -11.68 -13.29
CA LYS A 294 -3.08 -10.54 -14.19
C LYS A 294 -3.14 -10.98 -15.65
N ARG A 295 -2.28 -11.90 -16.05
CA ARG A 295 -2.27 -12.47 -17.39
C ARG A 295 -3.57 -13.23 -17.69
N ILE A 296 -4.06 -14.06 -16.76
CA ILE A 296 -5.35 -14.74 -16.90
C ILE A 296 -6.49 -13.74 -17.02
N ILE A 297 -6.53 -12.71 -16.18
CA ILE A 297 -7.56 -11.67 -16.23
C ILE A 297 -7.53 -10.94 -17.58
N TYR A 298 -6.33 -10.61 -18.10
CA TYR A 298 -6.16 -10.01 -19.42
C TYR A 298 -6.77 -10.89 -20.52
N PHE A 299 -6.46 -12.19 -20.57
CA PHE A 299 -7.00 -13.11 -21.56
C PHE A 299 -8.52 -13.24 -21.45
N CYS A 300 -9.05 -13.45 -20.24
CA CYS A 300 -10.49 -13.47 -20.04
C CYS A 300 -11.16 -12.20 -20.56
N LEU A 301 -10.65 -11.02 -20.18
CA LEU A 301 -11.21 -9.73 -20.58
C LEU A 301 -11.14 -9.51 -22.10
N THR A 302 -10.09 -9.99 -22.74
CA THR A 302 -9.89 -9.84 -24.20
C THR A 302 -10.87 -10.67 -25.00
N TYR A 303 -11.06 -11.93 -24.64
CA TYR A 303 -11.85 -12.89 -25.42
C TYR A 303 -13.31 -13.01 -24.97
N MET A 304 -13.62 -12.74 -23.69
CA MET A 304 -14.95 -12.95 -23.12
C MET A 304 -15.68 -11.65 -22.75
N GLY A 305 -14.98 -10.51 -22.78
CA GLY A 305 -15.52 -9.22 -22.39
C GLY A 305 -15.83 -9.11 -20.89
N PHE A 306 -16.34 -7.96 -20.43
CA PHE A 306 -16.47 -7.65 -19.00
C PHE A 306 -17.39 -8.60 -18.22
N ARG A 307 -18.56 -8.95 -18.78
CA ARG A 307 -19.58 -9.74 -18.06
C ARG A 307 -19.10 -11.15 -17.76
N LEU A 308 -18.71 -11.89 -18.80
CA LEU A 308 -18.28 -13.28 -18.64
C LEU A 308 -16.97 -13.37 -17.85
N SER A 309 -16.02 -12.46 -18.09
CA SER A 309 -14.77 -12.40 -17.32
C SER A 309 -15.04 -12.17 -15.85
N SER A 310 -15.84 -11.18 -15.48
CA SER A 310 -16.15 -10.90 -14.08
C SER A 310 -16.88 -12.06 -13.41
N LEU A 311 -17.82 -12.70 -14.11
CA LEU A 311 -18.53 -13.87 -13.58
C LEU A 311 -17.58 -15.02 -13.30
N LEU A 312 -16.81 -15.45 -14.29
CA LEU A 312 -15.86 -16.57 -14.17
C LEU A 312 -14.80 -16.30 -13.10
N LEU A 313 -14.18 -15.12 -13.15
CA LEU A 313 -13.11 -14.75 -12.21
C LEU A 313 -13.63 -14.60 -10.78
N SER A 314 -14.87 -14.12 -10.59
CA SER A 314 -15.48 -14.03 -9.25
C SER A 314 -15.69 -15.40 -8.61
N ILE A 315 -16.04 -16.42 -9.41
CA ILE A 315 -16.15 -17.82 -8.95
C ILE A 315 -14.77 -18.34 -8.55
N LEU A 316 -13.75 -18.14 -9.39
CA LEU A 316 -12.38 -18.59 -9.10
C LEU A 316 -11.81 -17.93 -7.83
N VAL A 317 -12.06 -16.64 -7.62
CA VAL A 317 -11.65 -15.92 -6.40
C VAL A 317 -12.33 -16.48 -5.15
N LYS A 318 -13.64 -16.82 -5.24
CA LYS A 318 -14.35 -17.44 -4.11
C LYS A 318 -13.79 -18.82 -3.77
N LEU A 319 -13.55 -19.65 -4.77
CA LEU A 319 -12.95 -20.98 -4.57
C LEU A 319 -11.56 -20.87 -3.94
N TYR A 320 -10.72 -19.94 -4.40
CA TYR A 320 -9.38 -19.74 -3.84
C TYR A 320 -9.39 -19.23 -2.39
N LYS A 321 -10.42 -18.44 -1.99
CA LYS A 321 -10.54 -17.96 -0.61
C LYS A 321 -11.12 -19.00 0.36
N SER A 322 -11.76 -20.05 -0.15
CA SER A 322 -12.33 -21.14 0.64
C SER A 322 -11.34 -22.29 0.90
N THR A 323 -10.21 -22.30 0.21
CA THR A 323 -9.04 -23.16 0.45
C THR A 323 -7.96 -22.44 1.27
#